data_8a1b7cf109fb9a3b9af90448e30a75c7
#
_entry.id   8a1b7cf109fb9a3b9af90448e30a75c7
#
_cell.length_a   1.000
_cell.length_b   1.000
_cell.length_c   1.000
_cell.angle_alpha   90.00
_cell.angle_beta   90.00
_cell.angle_gamma   90.00
#
_symmetry.space_group_name_H-M   'P 1'
#
loop_
_entity.id
_entity.type
_entity.pdbx_description
1 polymer ?
#
loop_
_entity_poly.entity_id
_entity_poly.type
_entity_poly.pdbx_seq_one_letter_code
_entity_poly.pdbx_strand_id
1 'polypeptide(L)'
;MTTLIANPVKQYVYIIQTGRKNGDVSVRIGKSKDVERRRKEIGMYCPNAKVLHSFHVANDNLNAGRVEKQIQRMFPTQKEGGDNFKFNSIFLANVVVPQIKELVRSLNVQDIPAPS
;
A
#
# COMPACT_ATOMS: atom_id res chain seq x y z
N MET A 1 -18.60 26.98 -8.13
CA MET A 1 -18.13 26.49 -7.78
C MET A 1 -17.88 25.69 -7.34
N THR A 2 -17.53 25.66 -7.19
CA THR A 2 -17.04 25.00 -6.90
C THR A 2 -17.04 24.30 -6.18
N THR A 3 -17.02 23.83 -5.97
CA THR A 3 -16.91 23.18 -5.37
C THR A 3 -16.27 22.69 -4.87
N LEU A 4 -16.20 22.94 -4.80
CA LEU A 4 -15.32 22.49 -4.32
C LEU A 4 -15.17 21.38 -3.79
N ILE A 5 -14.69 20.99 -4.21
CA ILE A 5 -14.37 19.82 -3.53
C ILE A 5 -13.64 20.11 -2.32
N ALA A 6 -14.31 20.07 -1.29
CA ALA A 6 -13.79 20.60 -0.10
C ALA A 6 -12.55 19.84 0.34
N ASN A 7 -12.64 18.60 0.62
CA ASN A 7 -11.50 17.88 1.20
C ASN A 7 -11.24 16.63 0.42
N PRO A 8 -10.17 16.60 -0.36
CA PRO A 8 -9.79 15.34 -0.98
C PRO A 8 -9.53 14.32 0.13
N VAL A 9 -10.13 13.18 -0.01
CA VAL A 9 -9.95 12.11 0.95
C VAL A 9 -8.51 11.62 0.86
N LYS A 10 -7.78 11.68 1.95
CA LYS A 10 -6.42 11.15 1.99
C LYS A 10 -6.50 9.63 1.95
N GLN A 11 -5.75 9.05 1.04
CA GLN A 11 -5.65 7.60 0.93
C GLN A 11 -4.19 7.20 1.01
N TYR A 12 -3.97 6.04 1.61
CA TYR A 12 -2.64 5.49 1.75
C TYR A 12 -2.64 4.07 1.24
N VAL A 13 -1.56 3.69 0.59
CA VAL A 13 -1.26 2.28 0.34
C VAL A 13 -0.33 1.83 1.45
N TYR A 14 -0.67 0.74 2.11
CA TYR A 14 0.09 0.28 3.27
C TYR A 14 0.69 -1.10 3.02
N ILE A 15 1.77 -1.37 3.73
CA ILE A 15 2.34 -2.70 3.87
C ILE A 15 2.37 -3.00 5.36
N ILE A 16 1.52 -3.92 5.81
CA ILE A 16 1.43 -4.32 7.21
C ILE A 16 1.94 -5.74 7.34
N GLN A 17 2.98 -5.92 8.16
CA GLN A 17 3.50 -7.25 8.47
C GLN A 17 2.51 -7.96 9.38
N THR A 18 2.15 -9.18 9.04
CA THR A 18 1.26 -10.01 9.86
C THR A 18 2.00 -11.18 10.48
N GLY A 19 3.15 -11.56 9.95
CA GLY A 19 3.94 -12.64 10.51
C GLY A 19 5.31 -12.70 9.89
N ARG A 20 6.16 -13.49 10.51
CA ARG A 20 7.54 -13.65 10.05
C ARG A 20 8.01 -15.05 10.42
N LYS A 21 8.59 -15.77 9.45
CA LYS A 21 9.05 -17.13 9.67
C LYS A 21 10.16 -17.49 8.70
N ASN A 22 11.30 -17.92 9.23
CA ASN A 22 12.40 -18.45 8.42
C ASN A 22 12.87 -17.52 7.29
N GLY A 23 12.94 -16.21 7.60
CA GLY A 23 13.39 -15.25 6.60
C GLY A 23 12.29 -14.75 5.68
N ASP A 24 11.12 -15.34 5.75
CA ASP A 24 9.96 -14.87 4.98
C ASP A 24 9.08 -13.97 5.83
N VAL A 25 8.49 -12.98 5.20
CA VAL A 25 7.61 -12.00 5.83
C VAL A 25 6.24 -12.10 5.19
N SER A 26 5.23 -12.35 6.02
CA SER A 26 3.85 -12.29 5.56
C SER A 26 3.35 -10.87 5.76
N VAL A 27 2.75 -10.30 4.72
CA VAL A 27 2.29 -8.92 4.75
C VAL A 27 0.90 -8.83 4.13
N ARG A 28 0.19 -7.79 4.52
CA ARG A 28 -1.01 -7.34 3.81
C ARG A 28 -0.68 -6.04 3.12
N ILE A 29 -1.04 -5.95 1.85
CA ILE A 29 -0.86 -4.75 1.05
C ILE A 29 -2.23 -4.30 0.60
N GLY A 30 -2.62 -3.13 1.04
CA GLY A 30 -3.94 -2.61 0.74
C GLY A 30 -3.98 -1.10 0.81
N LYS A 31 -5.19 -0.56 0.81
CA LYS A 31 -5.40 0.88 0.91
C LYS A 31 -6.29 1.21 2.10
N SER A 32 -6.08 2.38 2.67
CA SER A 32 -6.88 2.85 3.80
C SER A 32 -6.74 4.35 3.96
N LYS A 33 -7.78 4.98 4.48
CA LYS A 33 -7.72 6.37 4.92
C LYS A 33 -6.96 6.50 6.23
N ASP A 34 -7.00 5.44 7.04
CA ASP A 34 -6.44 5.43 8.39
C ASP A 34 -5.69 4.12 8.57
N VAL A 35 -4.40 4.17 8.32
CA VAL A 35 -3.54 2.97 8.33
C VAL A 35 -3.42 2.42 9.74
N GLU A 36 -3.32 3.27 10.76
CA GLU A 36 -3.19 2.81 12.14
C GLU A 36 -4.44 2.08 12.61
N ARG A 37 -5.60 2.59 12.24
CA ARG A 37 -6.86 1.92 12.53
C ARG A 37 -6.90 0.54 11.87
N ARG A 38 -6.44 0.47 10.62
CA ARG A 38 -6.40 -0.80 9.89
C ARG A 38 -5.45 -1.78 10.55
N ARG A 39 -4.29 -1.29 11.01
CA ARG A 39 -3.34 -2.13 11.74
C ARG A 39 -3.98 -2.72 13.00
N LYS A 40 -4.73 -1.90 13.73
CA LYS A 40 -5.41 -2.37 14.93
C LYS A 40 -6.46 -3.45 14.62
N GLU A 41 -7.20 -3.26 13.53
CA GLU A 41 -8.18 -4.26 13.10
C GLU A 41 -7.49 -5.59 12.76
N ILE A 42 -6.40 -5.52 12.02
CA ILE A 42 -5.61 -6.70 11.70
C ILE A 42 -5.02 -7.30 12.98
N GLY A 43 -4.63 -6.47 13.91
CA GLY A 43 -4.05 -6.88 15.17
C GLY A 43 -4.99 -7.70 16.06
N MET A 44 -6.30 -7.66 15.79
CA MET A 44 -7.25 -8.46 16.54
C MET A 44 -7.05 -9.96 16.30
N TYR A 45 -6.52 -10.34 15.15
CA TYR A 45 -6.20 -11.74 14.86
C TYR A 45 -4.73 -11.96 14.51
N CYS A 46 -3.98 -10.91 14.33
CA CYS A 46 -2.52 -10.97 14.14
C CYS A 46 -1.88 -10.05 15.17
N PRO A 47 -1.66 -10.54 16.40
CA PRO A 47 -1.24 -9.67 17.52
C PRO A 47 0.04 -8.87 17.26
N ASN A 48 0.91 -9.38 16.39
CA ASN A 48 2.18 -8.72 16.08
C ASN A 48 2.12 -7.88 14.82
N ALA A 49 0.92 -7.51 14.38
CA ALA A 49 0.74 -6.69 13.19
C ALA A 49 1.50 -5.37 13.34
N LYS A 50 2.29 -5.05 12.31
CA LYS A 50 3.18 -3.90 12.33
C LYS A 50 3.17 -3.21 10.98
N VAL A 51 2.97 -1.90 10.98
CA VAL A 51 3.07 -1.13 9.74
C VAL A 51 4.53 -1.03 9.35
N LEU A 52 4.87 -1.60 8.20
CA LEU A 52 6.22 -1.49 7.67
C LEU A 52 6.37 -0.21 6.85
N HIS A 53 5.38 0.09 6.02
CA HIS A 53 5.39 1.28 5.19
C HIS A 53 3.96 1.74 4.95
N SER A 54 3.80 3.05 4.78
CA SER A 54 2.58 3.60 4.27
C SER A 54 2.93 4.71 3.29
N PHE A 55 2.25 4.73 2.16
CA PHE A 55 2.53 5.68 1.09
C PHE A 55 1.28 6.50 0.83
N HIS A 56 1.39 7.80 0.98
CA HIS A 56 0.27 8.70 0.65
C HIS A 56 0.07 8.73 -0.86
N VAL A 57 -1.16 8.48 -1.28
CA VAL A 57 -1.53 8.54 -2.70
C VAL A 57 -2.40 9.76 -2.90
N ALA A 58 -1.92 10.67 -3.73
CA ALA A 58 -2.63 11.91 -3.99
C ALA A 58 -3.92 11.66 -4.74
N ASN A 59 -4.83 12.56 -4.52
CA ASN A 59 -6.08 12.76 -5.22
C ASN A 59 -7.26 11.91 -4.82
N ASP A 60 -7.20 10.57 -4.80
CA ASP A 60 -8.43 9.88 -4.42
C ASP A 60 -8.28 8.37 -4.30
N ASN A 61 -9.41 7.74 -4.00
CA ASN A 61 -9.55 6.30 -3.92
C ASN A 61 -9.15 5.57 -5.20
N LEU A 62 -9.36 6.20 -6.33
CA LEU A 62 -9.10 5.59 -7.61
C LEU A 62 -7.62 5.30 -7.79
N ASN A 63 -6.77 6.26 -7.43
CA ASN A 63 -5.33 6.07 -7.55
C ASN A 63 -4.80 5.02 -6.58
N ALA A 64 -5.30 5.01 -5.35
CA ALA A 64 -4.92 3.98 -4.39
C ALA A 64 -5.35 2.60 -4.89
N GLY A 65 -6.53 2.48 -5.48
CA GLY A 65 -7.01 1.25 -6.05
C GLY A 65 -6.16 0.78 -7.24
N ARG A 66 -5.69 1.72 -8.06
CA ARG A 66 -4.79 1.40 -9.17
C ARG A 66 -3.46 0.85 -8.68
N VAL A 67 -2.90 1.48 -7.64
CA VAL A 67 -1.65 1.02 -7.04
C VAL A 67 -1.83 -0.39 -6.49
N GLU A 68 -2.90 -0.62 -5.75
CA GLU A 68 -3.17 -1.93 -5.17
C GLU A 68 -3.28 -3.02 -6.24
N LYS A 69 -4.03 -2.75 -7.31
CA LYS A 69 -4.18 -3.70 -8.40
C LYS A 69 -2.87 -3.95 -9.14
N GLN A 70 -2.09 -2.90 -9.34
CA GLN A 70 -0.81 -3.02 -10.00
C GLN A 70 0.14 -3.89 -9.19
N ILE A 71 0.16 -3.70 -7.88
CA ILE A 71 0.99 -4.52 -6.98
C ILE A 71 0.60 -5.99 -7.10
N GLN A 72 -0.69 -6.28 -7.14
CA GLN A 72 -1.16 -7.65 -7.27
C GLN A 72 -0.72 -8.28 -8.57
N ARG A 73 -0.61 -7.51 -9.64
CA ARG A 73 -0.13 -7.99 -10.92
C ARG A 73 1.39 -8.16 -10.96
N MET A 74 2.10 -7.33 -10.20
CA MET A 74 3.56 -7.37 -10.18
C MET A 74 4.11 -8.59 -9.45
N PHE A 75 3.37 -9.08 -8.46
CA PHE A 75 3.87 -10.14 -7.58
C PHE A 75 2.86 -11.30 -7.45
N PRO A 76 2.44 -11.89 -8.58
CA PRO A 76 1.42 -12.94 -8.53
C PRO A 76 1.90 -14.21 -7.81
N THR A 77 3.20 -14.50 -7.88
CA THR A 77 3.77 -15.70 -7.26
C THR A 77 3.77 -15.59 -5.74
N GLN A 78 3.91 -14.39 -5.22
CA GLN A 78 3.97 -14.14 -3.79
C GLN A 78 2.60 -13.93 -3.17
N LYS A 79 1.56 -13.78 -3.98
CA LYS A 79 0.21 -13.54 -3.49
C LYS A 79 -0.38 -14.82 -2.92
N GLU A 80 -0.90 -14.74 -1.71
CA GLU A 80 -1.49 -15.88 -1.01
C GLU A 80 -3.00 -15.82 -0.92
N GLY A 81 -3.62 -14.83 -1.50
CA GLY A 81 -5.06 -14.65 -1.50
C GLY A 81 -5.45 -13.27 -1.02
N GLY A 82 -6.43 -12.65 -1.71
CA GLY A 82 -6.85 -11.30 -1.40
C GLY A 82 -5.68 -10.35 -1.45
N ASP A 83 -5.44 -9.67 -0.34
CA ASP A 83 -4.34 -8.71 -0.20
C ASP A 83 -3.17 -9.28 0.63
N ASN A 84 -3.14 -10.59 0.83
CA ASN A 84 -2.08 -11.27 1.59
C ASN A 84 -0.96 -11.72 0.66
N PHE A 85 0.28 -11.42 1.07
CA PHE A 85 1.47 -11.78 0.33
C PHE A 85 2.51 -12.36 1.25
N LYS A 86 3.40 -13.18 0.70
CA LYS A 86 4.55 -13.68 1.43
C LYS A 86 5.80 -13.39 0.60
N PHE A 87 6.74 -12.66 1.19
CA PHE A 87 7.98 -12.28 0.53
C PHE A 87 9.18 -12.72 1.35
N ASN A 88 10.26 -13.10 0.67
CA ASN A 88 11.56 -13.13 1.32
C ASN A 88 11.87 -11.72 1.83
N SER A 89 12.41 -11.61 3.05
CA SER A 89 12.62 -10.30 3.69
C SER A 89 13.56 -9.40 2.90
N ILE A 90 14.60 -10.00 2.28
CA ILE A 90 15.56 -9.22 1.48
C ILE A 90 14.90 -8.72 0.20
N PHE A 91 14.12 -9.58 -0.44
CA PHE A 91 13.38 -9.21 -1.64
C PHE A 91 12.37 -8.11 -1.34
N LEU A 92 11.68 -8.22 -0.21
CA LEU A 92 10.72 -7.20 0.22
C LEU A 92 11.41 -5.84 0.35
N ALA A 93 12.52 -5.79 1.08
CA ALA A 93 13.22 -4.53 1.34
C ALA A 93 13.87 -3.94 0.10
N ASN A 94 14.46 -4.78 -0.75
CA ASN A 94 15.31 -4.31 -1.85
C ASN A 94 14.58 -4.19 -3.19
N VAL A 95 13.46 -4.87 -3.34
CA VAL A 95 12.73 -4.88 -4.62
C VAL A 95 11.30 -4.38 -4.44
N VAL A 96 10.53 -4.98 -3.54
CA VAL A 96 9.10 -4.69 -3.42
C VAL A 96 8.85 -3.26 -2.96
N VAL A 97 9.45 -2.88 -1.85
CA VAL A 97 9.25 -1.54 -1.29
C VAL A 97 9.70 -0.44 -2.26
N PRO A 98 10.90 -0.52 -2.86
CA PRO A 98 11.31 0.49 -3.83
C PRO A 98 10.39 0.57 -5.06
N GLN A 99 9.89 -0.56 -5.55
CA GLN A 99 8.99 -0.56 -6.70
C GLN A 99 7.63 0.06 -6.36
N ILE A 100 7.10 -0.24 -5.18
CA ILE A 100 5.84 0.36 -4.75
C ILE A 100 6.02 1.87 -4.57
N LYS A 101 7.12 2.27 -3.96
CA LYS A 101 7.43 3.68 -3.76
C LYS A 101 7.50 4.43 -5.09
N GLU A 102 8.16 3.84 -6.07
CA GLU A 102 8.27 4.44 -7.39
C GLU A 102 6.93 4.50 -8.09
N LEU A 103 6.11 3.48 -7.97
CA LEU A 103 4.77 3.46 -8.55
C LEU A 103 3.91 4.58 -7.96
N VAL A 104 3.93 4.74 -6.65
CA VAL A 104 3.17 5.79 -5.96
C VAL A 104 3.67 7.16 -6.39
N ARG A 105 4.99 7.33 -6.44
CA ARG A 105 5.58 8.59 -6.87
C ARG A 105 5.18 8.95 -8.29
N SER A 106 5.20 7.97 -9.17
CA SER A 106 4.83 8.17 -10.57
C SER A 106 3.38 8.63 -10.72
N LEU A 107 2.47 8.03 -9.96
CA LEU A 107 1.07 8.43 -10.00
C LEU A 107 0.86 9.82 -9.42
N ASN A 108 1.54 10.13 -8.33
CA ASN A 108 1.44 11.46 -7.72
C ASN A 108 1.94 12.55 -8.67
N VAL A 109 3.00 12.27 -9.40
CA VAL A 109 3.51 13.22 -10.40
C VAL A 109 2.52 13.40 -11.54
N GLN A 110 1.91 12.30 -12.00
CA GLN A 110 0.93 12.35 -13.08
C GLN A 110 -0.31 13.15 -12.69
N ASP A 111 -0.63 13.20 -11.41
CA ASP A 111 -1.78 13.92 -10.92
C ASP A 111 -1.53 15.42 -10.79
N ILE A 112 -0.31 15.87 -10.94
CA ILE A 112 0.04 17.28 -10.90
C ILE A 112 -0.20 17.87 -12.29
N PRO A 113 -1.05 18.89 -12.42
CA PRO A 113 -1.29 19.49 -13.74
C PRO A 113 0.01 20.02 -14.33
N ALA A 114 0.22 19.75 -15.59
CA ALA A 114 1.39 20.25 -16.27
C ALA A 114 1.33 21.77 -16.32
N PRO A 115 2.46 22.44 -16.12
CA PRO A 115 2.49 23.88 -16.29
C PRO A 115 2.21 24.22 -17.75
N SER A 116 1.44 25.23 -17.95
CA SER A 116 1.07 25.66 -19.29
C SER A 116 2.20 26.39 -19.97
#